data_7711a72eba8afe7138ef3d0b7ad43e3c
#
_entry.id   7711a72eba8afe7138ef3d0b7ad43e3c
#
_cell.length_a   1.000
_cell.length_b   1.000
_cell.length_c   1.000
_cell.angle_alpha   90.00
_cell.angle_beta   90.00
_cell.angle_gamma   90.00
#
_symmetry.space_group_name_H-M   'P 1'
#
loop_
_entity.id
_entity.type
_entity.pdbx_description
1 polymer ?
#
loop_
_entity_poly.entity_id
_entity_poly.type
_entity_poly.pdbx_seq_one_letter_code
_entity_poly.pdbx_strand_id
1 'polypeptide(L)'
;MDRNIEYVESYKVVQIGDFIISLRSFQGGIEYSNYKGICSPAYIVLRSIIPINNIFYKYYLKTNNYIAELNRKLEGIRDGKMISYKQFSEIPLPYPTITEQNEIAKCLSVINKKLETEKLILKRYSKQKKYLLNNLLM
;
A
#
# COMPACT_ATOMS: atom_id res chain seq x y z
N MET A 1 1.24 4.64 37.45
CA MET A 1 -0.05 4.06 37.03
C MET A 1 -0.40 4.55 35.66
N ASP A 2 -0.41 3.66 34.77
CA ASP A 2 -0.02 3.74 33.36
C ASP A 2 -0.99 4.50 32.46
N ARG A 3 -0.66 5.76 32.16
CA ARG A 3 -1.32 6.53 31.07
C ARG A 3 -1.08 5.92 29.67
N ASN A 4 -0.24 4.89 29.58
CA ASN A 4 0.10 4.26 28.29
C ASN A 4 -0.91 3.19 27.85
N ILE A 5 -1.71 2.62 28.75
CA ILE A 5 -2.65 1.53 28.43
C ILE A 5 -3.92 2.05 27.77
N GLU A 6 -4.47 3.19 28.20
CA GLU A 6 -5.68 3.79 27.60
C GLU A 6 -5.49 4.20 26.14
N TYR A 7 -4.28 4.59 25.75
CA TYR A 7 -4.00 4.94 24.36
C TYR A 7 -3.94 3.73 23.41
N VAL A 8 -3.65 2.55 23.91
CA VAL A 8 -3.54 1.32 23.10
C VAL A 8 -4.93 0.75 22.77
N GLU A 9 -5.91 0.87 23.66
CA GLU A 9 -7.28 0.37 23.45
C GLU A 9 -8.00 1.04 22.29
N SER A 10 -7.66 2.28 21.95
CA SER A 10 -8.24 2.99 20.82
C SER A 10 -7.62 2.62 19.46
N TYR A 11 -6.48 1.91 19.44
CA TYR A 11 -5.78 1.54 18.20
C TYR A 11 -6.49 0.39 17.48
N LYS A 12 -6.38 0.40 16.15
CA LYS A 12 -6.98 -0.64 15.30
C LYS A 12 -5.99 -1.76 15.06
N VAL A 13 -6.47 -3.00 15.21
CA VAL A 13 -5.67 -4.20 14.90
C VAL A 13 -5.60 -4.39 13.39
N VAL A 14 -4.39 -4.55 12.89
CA VAL A 14 -4.07 -4.83 11.49
C VAL A 14 -3.57 -6.27 11.39
N GLN A 15 -4.05 -6.99 10.39
CA GLN A 15 -3.58 -8.35 10.05
C GLN A 15 -2.83 -8.33 8.73
N ILE A 16 -2.06 -9.40 8.49
CA ILE A 16 -1.42 -9.62 7.19
C ILE A 16 -2.51 -9.72 6.12
N GLY A 17 -2.36 -8.96 5.05
CA GLY A 17 -3.33 -8.92 3.96
C GLY A 17 -4.37 -7.78 4.07
N ASP A 18 -4.42 -7.07 5.17
CA ASP A 18 -5.27 -5.89 5.29
C ASP A 18 -4.73 -4.73 4.44
N PHE A 19 -5.64 -3.83 4.08
CA PHE A 19 -5.31 -2.56 3.42
C PHE A 19 -5.56 -1.41 4.38
N ILE A 20 -4.62 -0.49 4.43
CA ILE A 20 -4.64 0.66 5.34
C ILE A 20 -4.73 1.95 4.53
N ILE A 21 -5.72 2.77 4.84
CA ILE A 21 -5.96 4.05 4.16
C ILE A 21 -5.77 5.19 5.16
N SER A 22 -4.92 6.16 4.84
CA SER A 22 -4.82 7.40 5.58
C SER A 22 -5.97 8.34 5.20
N LEU A 23 -6.73 8.78 6.19
CA LEU A 23 -7.84 9.73 5.98
C LEU A 23 -7.38 11.19 5.91
N ARG A 24 -6.24 11.53 6.51
CA ARG A 24 -5.82 12.93 6.71
C ARG A 24 -5.04 13.53 5.56
N SER A 25 -4.36 12.73 4.78
CA SER A 25 -3.60 13.20 3.62
C SER A 25 -3.56 12.08 2.60
N PHE A 26 -4.59 12.03 1.76
CA PHE A 26 -4.58 11.06 0.68
C PHE A 26 -3.65 11.55 -0.43
N GLN A 27 -2.47 10.98 -0.45
CA GLN A 27 -1.49 11.18 -1.53
C GLN A 27 -1.41 9.94 -2.44
N GLY A 28 -2.54 9.23 -2.59
CA GLY A 28 -2.60 8.00 -3.38
C GLY A 28 -2.17 6.74 -2.60
N GLY A 29 -2.10 6.80 -1.26
CA GLY A 29 -1.58 5.72 -0.43
C GLY A 29 -2.65 4.82 0.17
N ILE A 30 -3.00 3.71 -0.51
CA ILE A 30 -3.58 2.54 0.14
C ILE A 30 -2.44 1.56 0.34
N GLU A 31 -2.08 1.31 1.59
CA GLU A 31 -0.95 0.45 1.91
C GLU A 31 -1.42 -0.97 2.26
N TYR A 32 -0.73 -1.95 1.69
CA TYR A 32 -0.94 -3.37 2.00
C TYR A 32 -0.11 -3.76 3.22
N SER A 33 -0.73 -4.43 4.18
CA SER A 33 -0.01 -4.87 5.38
C SER A 33 0.66 -6.23 5.18
N ASN A 34 1.99 -6.23 5.29
CA ASN A 34 2.79 -7.46 5.32
C ASN A 34 2.94 -8.04 6.74
N TYR A 35 2.47 -7.32 7.76
CA TYR A 35 2.69 -7.66 9.16
C TYR A 35 1.39 -7.56 9.95
N LYS A 36 1.32 -8.34 11.04
CA LYS A 36 0.31 -8.14 12.07
C LYS A 36 0.79 -7.03 13.01
N GLY A 37 -0.09 -6.11 13.37
CA GLY A 37 0.25 -5.00 14.25
C GLY A 37 -0.95 -4.16 14.62
N ILE A 38 -0.69 -2.93 15.02
CA ILE A 38 -1.70 -1.93 15.34
C ILE A 38 -1.44 -0.65 14.56
N CYS A 39 -2.50 0.09 14.24
CA CYS A 39 -2.39 1.41 13.63
C CYS A 39 -3.28 2.42 14.36
N SER A 40 -2.98 3.72 14.15
CA SER A 40 -3.76 4.81 14.73
C SER A 40 -5.25 4.72 14.33
N PRO A 41 -6.17 5.12 15.21
CA PRO A 41 -7.60 5.22 14.91
C PRO A 41 -7.94 6.10 13.70
N ALA A 42 -7.02 7.03 13.35
CA ALA A 42 -7.18 7.92 12.20
C ALA A 42 -7.06 7.21 10.83
N TYR A 43 -6.62 5.95 10.81
CA TYR A 43 -6.56 5.16 9.59
C TYR A 43 -7.81 4.28 9.44
N ILE A 44 -8.20 4.00 8.19
CA ILE A 44 -9.16 2.94 7.89
C ILE A 44 -8.39 1.66 7.62
N VAL A 45 -8.81 0.57 8.24
CA VAL A 45 -8.32 -0.79 7.98
C VAL A 45 -9.41 -1.54 7.23
N LEU A 46 -9.11 -1.96 6.02
CA LEU A 46 -9.99 -2.74 5.16
C LEU A 46 -9.55 -4.20 5.17
N ARG A 47 -10.49 -5.09 5.41
CA ARG A 47 -10.32 -6.53 5.33
C ARG A 47 -11.40 -7.11 4.44
N SER A 48 -11.02 -7.99 3.53
CA SER A 48 -12.00 -8.67 2.68
C SER A 48 -12.88 -9.61 3.51
N ILE A 49 -14.18 -9.58 3.21
CA ILE A 49 -15.18 -10.52 3.75
C ILE A 49 -15.55 -11.62 2.73
N ILE A 50 -15.01 -11.52 1.52
CA ILE A 50 -15.20 -12.50 0.44
C ILE A 50 -13.84 -13.05 0.01
N PRO A 51 -13.81 -14.24 -0.62
CA PRO A 51 -12.56 -14.81 -1.12
C PRO A 51 -11.94 -13.93 -2.21
N ILE A 52 -10.75 -13.41 -1.96
CA ILE A 52 -9.98 -12.62 -2.92
C ILE A 52 -8.50 -13.00 -2.84
N ASN A 53 -7.76 -12.67 -3.90
CA ASN A 53 -6.30 -12.62 -3.82
C ASN A 53 -5.87 -11.21 -3.39
N ASN A 54 -5.41 -11.07 -2.16
CA ASN A 54 -5.00 -9.77 -1.61
C ASN A 54 -3.83 -9.15 -2.38
N ILE A 55 -2.95 -9.96 -2.99
CA ILE A 55 -1.84 -9.47 -3.79
C ILE A 55 -2.32 -8.86 -5.11
N PHE A 56 -3.37 -9.43 -5.73
CA PHE A 56 -4.02 -8.81 -6.89
C PHE A 56 -4.49 -7.39 -6.56
N TYR A 57 -5.24 -7.21 -5.47
CA TYR A 57 -5.72 -5.90 -5.06
C TYR A 57 -4.62 -4.98 -4.57
N LYS A 58 -3.54 -5.49 -3.99
CA LYS A 58 -2.34 -4.71 -3.67
C LYS A 58 -1.81 -3.97 -4.91
N TYR A 59 -1.79 -4.62 -6.06
CA TYR A 59 -1.37 -3.99 -7.32
C TYR A 59 -2.48 -3.13 -7.93
N TYR A 60 -3.72 -3.63 -7.93
CA TYR A 60 -4.84 -2.90 -8.52
C TYR A 60 -5.06 -1.53 -7.89
N LEU A 61 -5.04 -1.45 -6.57
CA LEU A 61 -5.25 -0.21 -5.80
C LEU A 61 -4.12 0.83 -5.99
N LYS A 62 -3.02 0.45 -6.61
CA LYS A 62 -1.90 1.35 -6.98
C LYS A 62 -1.94 1.75 -8.45
N THR A 63 -2.92 1.31 -9.24
CA THR A 63 -3.03 1.70 -10.64
C THR A 63 -3.40 3.16 -10.79
N ASN A 64 -2.87 3.81 -11.84
CA ASN A 64 -3.16 5.19 -12.14
C ASN A 64 -4.67 5.44 -12.33
N ASN A 65 -5.36 4.50 -12.96
CA ASN A 65 -6.81 4.60 -13.19
C ASN A 65 -7.59 4.62 -11.87
N TYR A 66 -7.26 3.72 -10.93
CA TYR A 66 -7.90 3.68 -9.63
C TYR A 66 -7.60 4.94 -8.81
N ILE A 67 -6.35 5.37 -8.79
CA ILE A 67 -5.92 6.60 -8.10
C ILE A 67 -6.59 7.85 -8.69
N ALA A 68 -6.71 7.93 -10.01
CA ALA A 68 -7.42 9.04 -10.68
C ALA A 68 -8.91 9.07 -10.31
N GLU A 69 -9.59 7.92 -10.30
CA GLU A 69 -10.99 7.80 -9.90
C GLU A 69 -11.20 8.24 -8.44
N LEU A 70 -10.30 7.82 -7.57
CA LEU A 70 -10.31 8.18 -6.17
C LEU A 70 -10.11 9.69 -5.98
N ASN A 71 -9.13 10.29 -6.68
CA ASN A 71 -8.88 11.73 -6.65
C ASN A 71 -10.08 12.53 -7.18
N ARG A 72 -10.72 12.07 -8.25
CA ARG A 72 -11.92 12.72 -8.80
C ARG A 72 -13.07 12.79 -7.78
N LYS A 73 -13.26 11.73 -7.00
CA LYS A 73 -14.23 11.71 -5.91
C LYS A 73 -13.89 12.67 -4.76
N LEU A 74 -12.61 13.01 -4.61
CA LEU A 74 -12.10 13.92 -3.57
C LEU A 74 -12.18 15.40 -3.95
N GLU A 75 -12.11 15.74 -5.23
CA GLU A 75 -12.10 17.12 -5.72
C GLU A 75 -13.37 17.90 -5.40
N GLY A 76 -14.46 17.21 -5.05
CA GLY A 76 -15.72 17.81 -4.60
C GLY A 76 -15.73 18.32 -3.15
N ILE A 77 -14.64 18.20 -2.39
CA ILE A 77 -14.60 18.52 -0.96
C ILE A 77 -13.74 19.77 -0.74
N ARG A 78 -14.38 20.83 -0.23
CA ARG A 78 -13.78 22.16 -0.03
C ARG A 78 -12.65 22.23 0.99
N ASP A 79 -12.56 21.30 1.95
CA ASP A 79 -11.62 21.36 3.05
C ASP A 79 -10.71 20.13 3.10
N GLY A 80 -9.52 20.28 2.50
CA GLY A 80 -8.39 19.37 2.67
C GLY A 80 -8.71 17.90 2.35
N LYS A 81 -8.02 17.33 1.44
CA LYS A 81 -8.07 15.98 0.87
C LYS A 81 -8.30 14.83 1.90
N MET A 82 -9.43 14.87 2.63
CA MET A 82 -9.85 13.81 3.52
C MET A 82 -10.81 12.87 2.78
N ILE A 83 -10.44 11.61 2.65
CA ILE A 83 -11.35 10.57 2.14
C ILE A 83 -12.22 10.08 3.30
N SER A 84 -13.54 10.13 3.14
CA SER A 84 -14.43 9.38 4.00
C SER A 84 -14.53 7.93 3.51
N TYR A 85 -14.78 6.98 4.41
CA TYR A 85 -15.06 5.59 4.02
C TYR A 85 -16.22 5.51 3.01
N LYS A 86 -17.24 6.36 3.16
CA LYS A 86 -18.38 6.42 2.24
C LYS A 86 -17.94 6.67 0.80
N GLN A 87 -17.09 7.67 0.58
CA GLN A 87 -16.59 8.00 -0.77
C GLN A 87 -15.72 6.88 -1.36
N PHE A 88 -14.88 6.28 -0.53
CA PHE A 88 -14.10 5.11 -0.92
C PHE A 88 -15.00 3.94 -1.32
N SER A 89 -16.06 3.66 -0.55
CA SER A 89 -16.99 2.55 -0.80
C SER A 89 -17.84 2.71 -2.07
N GLU A 90 -17.93 3.93 -2.61
CA GLU A 90 -18.66 4.20 -3.86
C GLU A 90 -17.85 3.87 -5.13
N ILE A 91 -16.55 3.58 -4.99
CA ILE A 91 -15.70 3.23 -6.14
C ILE A 91 -15.78 1.73 -6.36
N PRO A 92 -16.34 1.29 -7.49
CA PRO A 92 -16.45 -0.13 -7.77
C PRO A 92 -15.05 -0.75 -7.98
N LEU A 93 -14.84 -1.92 -7.39
CA LEU A 93 -13.66 -2.73 -7.63
C LEU A 93 -13.98 -3.85 -8.61
N PRO A 94 -13.11 -4.15 -9.58
CA PRO A 94 -13.28 -5.31 -10.43
C PRO A 94 -13.19 -6.57 -9.58
N TYR A 95 -14.01 -7.55 -9.91
CA TYR A 95 -13.99 -8.86 -9.25
C TYR A 95 -13.83 -9.98 -10.29
N PRO A 96 -12.63 -10.15 -10.87
CA PRO A 96 -12.32 -11.27 -11.73
C PRO A 96 -12.45 -12.60 -10.98
N THR A 97 -12.47 -13.71 -11.70
CA THR A 97 -12.43 -15.04 -11.08
C THR A 97 -11.18 -15.18 -10.20
N ILE A 98 -11.27 -15.99 -9.15
CA ILE A 98 -10.11 -16.21 -8.25
C ILE A 98 -8.90 -16.77 -9.01
N THR A 99 -9.12 -17.54 -10.06
CA THR A 99 -8.07 -18.06 -10.93
C THR A 99 -7.34 -16.92 -11.65
N GLU A 100 -8.08 -16.01 -12.28
CA GLU A 100 -7.51 -14.83 -12.94
C GLU A 100 -6.77 -13.94 -11.96
N GLN A 101 -7.35 -13.67 -10.77
CA GLN A 101 -6.67 -12.92 -9.72
C GLN A 101 -5.32 -13.56 -9.34
N ASN A 102 -5.28 -14.89 -9.20
CA ASN A 102 -4.08 -15.64 -8.83
C ASN A 102 -3.01 -15.56 -9.94
N GLU A 103 -3.40 -15.71 -11.19
CA GLU A 103 -2.48 -15.65 -12.34
C GLU A 103 -1.86 -14.25 -12.48
N ILE A 104 -2.69 -13.21 -12.42
CA ILE A 104 -2.23 -11.82 -12.49
C ILE A 104 -1.31 -11.49 -11.31
N ALA A 105 -1.71 -11.85 -10.09
CA ALA A 105 -0.92 -11.62 -8.89
C ALA A 105 0.44 -12.31 -8.96
N LYS A 106 0.49 -13.56 -9.45
CA LYS A 106 1.73 -14.32 -9.64
C LYS A 106 2.64 -13.64 -10.65
N CYS A 107 2.11 -13.25 -11.81
CA CYS A 107 2.87 -12.57 -12.86
C CYS A 107 3.49 -11.27 -12.34
N LEU A 108 2.68 -10.39 -11.73
CA LEU A 108 3.14 -9.12 -11.19
C LEU A 108 4.15 -9.29 -10.04
N SER A 109 3.96 -10.30 -9.19
CA SER A 109 4.89 -10.61 -8.11
C SER A 109 6.26 -11.04 -8.63
N VAL A 110 6.33 -11.84 -9.69
CA VAL A 110 7.59 -12.24 -10.33
C VAL A 110 8.31 -11.03 -10.92
N ILE A 111 7.59 -10.17 -11.64
CA ILE A 111 8.15 -8.93 -12.20
C ILE A 111 8.67 -8.03 -11.07
N ASN A 112 7.89 -7.83 -10.02
CA ASN A 112 8.30 -6.99 -8.90
C ASN A 112 9.55 -7.53 -8.20
N LYS A 113 9.62 -8.85 -7.98
CA LYS A 113 10.81 -9.50 -7.41
C LYS A 113 12.05 -9.27 -8.29
N LYS A 114 11.90 -9.35 -9.60
CA LYS A 114 12.99 -9.06 -10.55
C LYS A 114 13.44 -7.61 -10.42
N LEU A 115 12.49 -6.66 -10.42
CA LEU A 115 12.81 -5.24 -10.25
C LEU A 115 13.55 -4.95 -8.94
N GLU A 116 13.13 -5.54 -7.82
CA GLU A 116 13.81 -5.35 -6.54
C GLU A 116 15.23 -5.93 -6.55
N THR A 117 15.43 -7.07 -7.21
CA THR A 117 16.75 -7.67 -7.39
C THR A 117 17.67 -6.75 -8.21
N GLU A 118 17.19 -6.22 -9.33
CA GLU A 118 17.96 -5.31 -10.19
C GLU A 118 18.30 -4.00 -9.46
N LYS A 119 17.40 -3.43 -8.70
CA LYS A 119 17.66 -2.26 -7.85
C LYS A 119 18.77 -2.53 -6.84
N LEU A 120 18.76 -3.70 -6.21
CA LEU A 120 19.80 -4.11 -5.26
C LEU A 120 21.15 -4.23 -5.93
N ILE A 121 21.21 -4.84 -7.12
CA ILE A 121 22.43 -4.97 -7.93
C ILE A 121 22.96 -3.58 -8.30
N LEU A 122 22.11 -2.69 -8.80
CA LEU A 122 22.49 -1.32 -9.12
C LEU A 122 23.08 -0.58 -7.91
N LYS A 123 22.46 -0.73 -6.75
CA LYS A 123 22.96 -0.14 -5.50
C LYS A 123 24.35 -0.67 -5.14
N ARG A 124 24.61 -1.97 -5.32
CA ARG A 124 25.90 -2.59 -5.07
C ARG A 124 26.96 -2.07 -6.04
N TYR A 125 26.68 -2.00 -7.33
CA TYR A 125 27.59 -1.44 -8.33
C TYR A 125 27.90 0.04 -8.09
N SER A 126 26.89 0.83 -7.72
CA SER A 126 27.09 2.24 -7.37
C SER A 126 28.03 2.41 -6.18
N LYS A 127 27.90 1.55 -5.17
CA LYS A 127 28.79 1.52 -4.01
C LYS A 127 30.22 1.12 -4.40
N GLN A 128 30.36 0.09 -5.22
CA GLN A 128 31.66 -0.38 -5.73
C GLN A 128 32.34 0.70 -6.56
N LYS A 129 31.63 1.34 -7.49
CA LYS A 129 32.13 2.47 -8.27
C LYS A 129 32.69 3.57 -7.38
N LYS A 130 31.91 3.98 -6.36
CA LYS A 130 32.34 5.01 -5.39
C LYS A 130 33.62 4.61 -4.66
N TYR A 131 33.69 3.36 -4.21
CA TYR A 131 34.91 2.82 -3.56
C TYR A 131 36.11 2.89 -4.46
N LEU A 132 36.00 2.43 -5.71
CA LEU A 132 37.09 2.45 -6.67
C LEU A 132 37.56 3.87 -7.01
N LEU A 133 36.62 4.80 -7.23
CA LEU A 133 36.95 6.20 -7.47
C LEU A 133 37.75 6.80 -6.31
N ASN A 134 37.36 6.51 -5.09
CA ASN A 134 38.04 7.05 -3.90
C ASN A 134 39.42 6.42 -3.65
N ASN A 135 39.65 5.19 -4.11
CA ASN A 135 40.91 4.47 -3.80
C ASN A 135 41.88 4.35 -4.99
N LEU A 136 41.42 4.56 -6.23
CA LEU A 136 42.26 4.47 -7.41
C LEU A 136 42.66 5.82 -7.98
N LEU A 137 41.99 6.89 -7.63
CA LEU A 137 42.23 8.24 -8.17
C LEU A 137 42.83 9.20 -7.13
N MET A 138 43.37 8.67 -6.06
CA MET A 138 44.16 9.44 -5.09
C MET A 138 45.63 9.42 -5.43
#